data_90aba484a51d2519a5a48a4f9820bf89
#
_entry.id   90aba484a51d2519a5a48a4f9820bf89
#
_cell.length_a   1.000
_cell.length_b   1.000
_cell.length_c   1.000
_cell.angle_alpha   90.00
_cell.angle_beta   90.00
_cell.angle_gamma   90.00
#
_symmetry.space_group_name_H-M   'P 1'
#
loop_
_entity.id
_entity.type
_entity.pdbx_description
1 polymer ?
#
loop_
_entity_poly.entity_id
_entity_poly.type
_entity_poly.pdbx_seq_one_letter_code
_entity_poly.pdbx_strand_id
1 'polypeptide(L)'
;MSVVLILSSASALALEEKKFCIYDPVGAGGPSMTFLSGIVPKAISWGLNVKLIAFTDEKVASNSFKAGECDVVFLTAILTQQYVPFGGALNAIGGIISENGVNQVLKAITNPKAGKLLTNGNYEIVGSFPVGGVYLFVNDRNIDSIGEFSGKKVSILNDDPQSLRFTNMVGSSPVSTTLTTFSGQFNNGNIDILPAVPIAYNVFELYRGLGEKGGIIDEKLFFAMMQLVSHKDRFSANFGQQMRDYILSRLNDIHKLANDSKAEIPSKYWIKTSDETKFALEKFKQDIRLALRDEGILDRRALKLLWKIRCSEDHSRSECSN
;
A
#
# COMPACT_ATOMS: atom_id res chain seq x y z
N MET A 1 40.75 -45.19 -37.93
CA MET A 1 39.60 -44.90 -37.06
C MET A 1 39.71 -43.45 -36.60
N SER A 2 38.95 -42.53 -37.19
CA SER A 2 38.94 -41.13 -36.78
C SER A 2 37.87 -40.94 -35.74
N VAL A 3 38.28 -40.55 -34.54
CA VAL A 3 37.34 -40.20 -33.45
C VAL A 3 36.88 -38.75 -33.65
N VAL A 4 35.61 -38.57 -34.00
CA VAL A 4 34.96 -37.24 -34.06
C VAL A 4 34.54 -36.89 -32.63
N LEU A 5 35.25 -35.96 -31.99
CA LEU A 5 34.79 -35.33 -30.72
C LEU A 5 33.65 -34.35 -31.07
N ILE A 6 32.42 -34.70 -30.68
CA ILE A 6 31.26 -33.77 -30.66
C ILE A 6 31.40 -32.91 -29.41
N LEU A 7 31.88 -31.67 -29.57
CA LEU A 7 31.85 -30.64 -28.57
C LEU A 7 30.38 -30.12 -28.46
N SER A 8 29.68 -30.63 -27.47
CA SER A 8 28.38 -30.07 -27.07
C SER A 8 28.62 -28.69 -26.44
N SER A 9 28.44 -27.62 -27.21
CA SER A 9 28.40 -26.26 -26.69
C SER A 9 27.14 -26.11 -25.82
N ALA A 10 27.28 -26.19 -24.51
CA ALA A 10 26.27 -25.76 -23.59
C ALA A 10 26.11 -24.24 -23.77
N SER A 11 25.09 -23.81 -24.48
CA SER A 11 24.69 -22.40 -24.56
C SER A 11 24.27 -22.01 -23.13
N ALA A 12 25.11 -21.26 -22.43
CA ALA A 12 24.70 -20.57 -21.23
C ALA A 12 23.54 -19.64 -21.65
N LEU A 13 22.33 -19.96 -21.22
CA LEU A 13 21.16 -19.08 -21.41
C LEU A 13 21.49 -17.77 -20.70
N ALA A 14 21.70 -16.71 -21.49
CA ALA A 14 21.90 -15.38 -20.96
C ALA A 14 20.62 -14.97 -20.20
N LEU A 15 20.78 -14.45 -18.97
CA LEU A 15 19.68 -13.96 -18.19
C LEU A 15 19.02 -12.77 -18.91
N GLU A 16 17.69 -12.76 -18.96
CA GLU A 16 16.94 -11.67 -19.57
C GLU A 16 16.92 -10.45 -18.64
N GLU A 17 17.43 -9.30 -19.12
CA GLU A 17 17.45 -8.07 -18.34
C GLU A 17 16.03 -7.52 -18.18
N LYS A 18 15.64 -7.18 -16.93
CA LYS A 18 14.35 -6.56 -16.60
C LYS A 18 14.56 -5.35 -15.70
N LYS A 19 13.88 -4.25 -16.02
CA LYS A 19 13.95 -3.00 -15.25
C LYS A 19 12.75 -2.86 -14.34
N PHE A 20 13.00 -2.80 -13.03
CA PHE A 20 12.00 -2.57 -12.00
C PHE A 20 12.15 -1.15 -11.48
N CYS A 21 11.18 -0.29 -11.76
CA CYS A 21 11.12 1.08 -11.28
C CYS A 21 10.46 1.11 -9.91
N ILE A 22 11.22 1.50 -8.91
CA ILE A 22 10.82 1.41 -7.52
C ILE A 22 10.60 2.81 -6.98
N TYR A 23 9.37 3.13 -6.61
CA TYR A 23 9.11 4.32 -5.82
C TYR A 23 9.66 4.12 -4.40
N ASP A 24 10.55 5.00 -4.01
CA ASP A 24 11.07 5.13 -2.66
C ASP A 24 11.35 6.61 -2.38
N PRO A 25 10.63 7.26 -1.45
CA PRO A 25 10.77 8.69 -1.19
C PRO A 25 12.15 9.10 -0.70
N VAL A 26 12.93 8.15 -0.17
CA VAL A 26 14.33 8.36 0.27
C VAL A 26 15.31 8.13 -0.89
N GLY A 27 14.88 7.48 -1.96
CA GLY A 27 15.71 7.14 -3.11
C GLY A 27 16.41 5.79 -2.96
N ALA A 28 17.60 5.66 -3.57
CA ALA A 28 18.31 4.38 -3.67
C ALA A 28 18.69 3.74 -2.33
N GLY A 29 18.83 4.51 -1.27
CA GLY A 29 19.12 4.03 0.10
C GLY A 29 17.86 3.83 0.96
N GLY A 30 16.68 3.98 0.41
CA GLY A 30 15.43 3.93 1.15
C GLY A 30 14.93 2.51 1.48
N PRO A 31 13.88 2.42 2.32
CA PRO A 31 13.38 1.13 2.82
C PRO A 31 12.79 0.25 1.72
N SER A 32 12.10 0.81 0.72
CA SER A 32 11.53 0.07 -0.40
C SER A 32 12.62 -0.57 -1.25
N MET A 33 13.66 0.20 -1.60
CA MET A 33 14.81 -0.29 -2.35
C MET A 33 15.55 -1.39 -1.58
N THR A 34 15.79 -1.18 -0.30
CA THR A 34 16.45 -2.16 0.58
C THR A 34 15.68 -3.47 0.63
N PHE A 35 14.36 -3.40 0.85
CA PHE A 35 13.52 -4.59 0.93
C PHE A 35 13.45 -5.33 -0.41
N LEU A 36 13.23 -4.60 -1.52
CA LEU A 36 13.08 -5.19 -2.84
C LEU A 36 14.40 -5.69 -3.44
N SER A 37 15.56 -5.25 -2.92
CA SER A 37 16.85 -5.81 -3.31
C SER A 37 16.94 -7.32 -3.12
N GLY A 38 16.19 -7.87 -2.16
CA GLY A 38 16.08 -9.32 -1.95
C GLY A 38 15.43 -10.10 -3.10
N ILE A 39 14.72 -9.41 -4.02
CA ILE A 39 14.15 -10.03 -5.21
C ILE A 39 15.24 -10.37 -6.24
N VAL A 40 16.29 -9.57 -6.34
CA VAL A 40 17.33 -9.70 -7.38
C VAL A 40 17.95 -11.10 -7.41
N PRO A 41 18.51 -11.65 -6.30
CA PRO A 41 19.07 -13.00 -6.32
C PRO A 41 17.99 -14.07 -6.59
N LYS A 42 16.75 -13.85 -6.17
CA LYS A 42 15.65 -14.78 -6.44
C LYS A 42 15.26 -14.80 -7.91
N ALA A 43 15.25 -13.65 -8.57
CA ALA A 43 14.91 -13.51 -9.99
C ALA A 43 15.88 -14.29 -10.92
N ILE A 44 17.14 -14.47 -10.51
CA ILE A 44 18.12 -15.31 -11.24
C ILE A 44 17.57 -16.72 -11.42
N SER A 45 16.92 -17.29 -10.39
CA SER A 45 16.32 -18.63 -10.47
C SER A 45 15.12 -18.70 -11.43
N TRP A 46 14.60 -17.55 -11.88
CA TRP A 46 13.55 -17.40 -12.88
C TRP A 46 14.09 -17.05 -14.27
N GLY A 47 15.43 -17.02 -14.44
CA GLY A 47 16.09 -16.66 -15.68
C GLY A 47 16.18 -15.15 -15.95
N LEU A 48 15.98 -14.32 -14.90
CA LEU A 48 15.93 -12.87 -15.03
C LEU A 48 17.13 -12.19 -14.35
N ASN A 49 17.66 -11.16 -15.01
CA ASN A 49 18.61 -10.20 -14.45
C ASN A 49 17.88 -8.90 -14.14
N VAL A 50 17.43 -8.74 -12.88
CA VAL A 50 16.62 -7.59 -12.47
C VAL A 50 17.51 -6.42 -12.10
N LYS A 51 17.25 -5.25 -12.72
CA LYS A 51 17.80 -3.94 -12.35
C LYS A 51 16.76 -3.11 -11.61
N LEU A 52 17.03 -2.78 -10.36
CA LEU A 52 16.19 -1.87 -9.58
C LEU A 52 16.60 -0.43 -9.88
N ILE A 53 15.62 0.41 -10.23
CA ILE A 53 15.80 1.83 -10.50
C ILE A 53 14.95 2.62 -9.51
N ALA A 54 15.60 3.43 -8.65
CA ALA A 54 14.91 4.22 -7.64
C ALA A 54 14.29 5.48 -8.24
N PHE A 55 13.06 5.78 -7.84
CA PHE A 55 12.34 7.01 -8.13
C PHE A 55 11.87 7.64 -6.82
N THR A 56 12.18 8.90 -6.60
CA THR A 56 11.71 9.66 -5.43
C THR A 56 10.34 10.28 -5.63
N ASP A 57 9.83 10.30 -6.86
CA ASP A 57 8.49 10.74 -7.21
C ASP A 57 7.69 9.57 -7.81
N GLU A 58 6.54 9.28 -7.20
CA GLU A 58 5.70 8.15 -7.58
C GLU A 58 5.05 8.34 -8.96
N LYS A 59 4.68 9.58 -9.32
CA LYS A 59 4.10 9.87 -10.63
C LYS A 59 5.13 9.73 -11.74
N VAL A 60 6.37 10.12 -11.48
CA VAL A 60 7.48 9.95 -12.44
C VAL A 60 7.72 8.46 -12.68
N ALA A 61 7.78 7.62 -11.61
CA ALA A 61 7.90 6.18 -11.74
C ALA A 61 6.73 5.58 -12.56
N SER A 62 5.50 6.01 -12.27
CA SER A 62 4.30 5.59 -12.97
C SER A 62 4.32 5.97 -14.47
N ASN A 63 4.79 7.17 -14.79
CA ASN A 63 4.91 7.65 -16.18
C ASN A 63 5.98 6.88 -16.96
N SER A 64 7.16 6.64 -16.38
CA SER A 64 8.21 5.80 -16.99
C SER A 64 7.72 4.38 -17.25
N PHE A 65 6.90 3.80 -16.34
CA PHE A 65 6.26 2.50 -16.58
C PHE A 65 5.26 2.55 -17.72
N LYS A 66 4.39 3.56 -17.79
CA LYS A 66 3.45 3.75 -18.92
C LYS A 66 4.16 3.93 -20.25
N ALA A 67 5.29 4.64 -20.25
CA ALA A 67 6.13 4.82 -21.44
C ALA A 67 6.86 3.54 -21.89
N GLY A 68 6.81 2.48 -21.07
CA GLY A 68 7.46 1.20 -21.35
C GLY A 68 8.95 1.18 -21.04
N GLU A 69 9.47 2.17 -20.31
CA GLU A 69 10.87 2.24 -19.88
C GLU A 69 11.19 1.25 -18.75
N CYS A 70 10.14 0.83 -18.02
CA CYS A 70 10.19 -0.16 -16.94
C CYS A 70 9.34 -1.37 -17.31
N ASP A 71 9.77 -2.56 -16.89
CA ASP A 71 9.01 -3.81 -17.06
C ASP A 71 8.06 -4.05 -15.89
N VAL A 72 8.46 -3.59 -14.70
CA VAL A 72 7.70 -3.61 -13.46
C VAL A 72 7.80 -2.25 -12.79
N VAL A 73 6.73 -1.83 -12.12
CA VAL A 73 6.74 -0.64 -11.27
C VAL A 73 6.22 -0.96 -9.87
N PHE A 74 6.84 -0.36 -8.86
CA PHE A 74 6.41 -0.44 -7.46
C PHE A 74 5.82 0.89 -7.01
N LEU A 75 4.53 0.90 -6.68
CA LEU A 75 3.74 2.10 -6.37
C LEU A 75 2.79 1.82 -5.20
N THR A 76 2.21 2.89 -4.64
CA THR A 76 1.07 2.76 -3.72
C THR A 76 -0.13 2.11 -4.40
N ALA A 77 -0.98 1.42 -3.63
CA ALA A 77 -2.23 0.87 -4.15
C ALA A 77 -3.17 1.98 -4.68
N ILE A 78 -3.02 3.21 -4.23
CA ILE A 78 -3.73 4.37 -4.75
C ILE A 78 -3.42 4.58 -6.23
N LEU A 79 -2.13 4.63 -6.60
CA LEU A 79 -1.72 4.82 -7.99
C LEU A 79 -1.85 3.55 -8.84
N THR A 80 -1.74 2.36 -8.26
CA THR A 80 -1.91 1.11 -9.02
C THR A 80 -3.35 0.84 -9.41
N GLN A 81 -4.32 1.51 -8.78
CA GLN A 81 -5.75 1.40 -9.12
C GLN A 81 -6.03 1.72 -10.59
N GLN A 82 -5.30 2.65 -11.21
CA GLN A 82 -5.45 2.99 -12.63
C GLN A 82 -5.05 1.83 -13.57
N TYR A 83 -4.18 0.94 -13.12
CA TYR A 83 -3.73 -0.22 -13.89
C TYR A 83 -4.62 -1.43 -13.64
N VAL A 84 -4.86 -1.75 -12.36
CA VAL A 84 -5.65 -2.91 -11.95
C VAL A 84 -6.61 -2.49 -10.82
N PRO A 85 -7.85 -2.07 -11.13
CA PRO A 85 -8.81 -1.55 -10.17
C PRO A 85 -9.09 -2.47 -8.97
N PHE A 86 -9.10 -3.78 -9.17
CA PHE A 86 -9.27 -4.75 -8.09
C PHE A 86 -8.17 -4.61 -7.02
N GLY A 87 -6.91 -4.50 -7.46
CA GLY A 87 -5.78 -4.39 -6.55
C GLY A 87 -5.77 -3.08 -5.77
N GLY A 88 -6.05 -1.95 -6.45
CA GLY A 88 -6.16 -0.65 -5.79
C GLY A 88 -7.25 -0.63 -4.72
N ALA A 89 -8.38 -1.30 -4.96
CA ALA A 89 -9.48 -1.37 -4.01
C ALA A 89 -9.19 -2.23 -2.76
N LEU A 90 -8.10 -3.00 -2.72
CA LEU A 90 -7.65 -3.69 -1.50
C LEU A 90 -7.19 -2.70 -0.41
N ASN A 91 -6.91 -1.45 -0.79
CA ASN A 91 -6.53 -0.33 0.09
C ASN A 91 -7.76 0.44 0.62
N ALA A 92 -8.96 -0.12 0.53
CA ALA A 92 -10.20 0.56 0.91
C ALA A 92 -10.22 0.96 2.39
N ILE A 93 -10.67 2.18 2.70
CA ILE A 93 -10.84 2.68 4.08
C ILE A 93 -11.69 1.69 4.88
N GLY A 94 -11.17 1.21 6.03
CA GLY A 94 -11.81 0.18 6.86
C GLY A 94 -12.03 -1.16 6.13
N GLY A 95 -11.37 -1.38 4.99
CA GLY A 95 -11.47 -2.62 4.22
C GLY A 95 -10.88 -3.83 4.95
N ILE A 96 -9.73 -3.63 5.59
CA ILE A 96 -9.03 -4.60 6.43
C ILE A 96 -8.97 -4.02 7.85
N ILE A 97 -9.30 -4.83 8.86
CA ILE A 97 -9.42 -4.38 10.26
C ILE A 97 -8.28 -4.86 11.16
N SER A 98 -7.54 -5.88 10.73
CA SER A 98 -6.50 -6.51 11.54
C SER A 98 -5.32 -6.99 10.69
N GLU A 99 -4.19 -7.29 11.33
CA GLU A 99 -3.04 -7.94 10.68
C GLU A 99 -3.39 -9.35 10.19
N ASN A 100 -4.27 -10.06 10.90
CA ASN A 100 -4.77 -11.34 10.45
C ASN A 100 -5.59 -11.18 9.16
N GLY A 101 -6.42 -10.14 9.07
CA GLY A 101 -7.13 -9.78 7.83
C GLY A 101 -6.18 -9.46 6.67
N VAL A 102 -5.07 -8.78 6.92
CA VAL A 102 -4.00 -8.58 5.92
C VAL A 102 -3.48 -9.93 5.43
N ASN A 103 -3.17 -10.85 6.34
CA ASN A 103 -2.67 -12.19 6.00
C ASN A 103 -3.69 -12.97 5.16
N GLN A 104 -4.97 -12.89 5.51
CA GLN A 104 -6.05 -13.55 4.75
C GLN A 104 -6.19 -12.97 3.35
N VAL A 105 -6.13 -11.64 3.19
CA VAL A 105 -6.14 -10.97 1.88
C VAL A 105 -4.98 -11.45 1.03
N LEU A 106 -3.74 -11.40 1.56
CA LEU A 106 -2.55 -11.78 0.80
C LEU A 106 -2.58 -13.27 0.40
N LYS A 107 -3.00 -14.17 1.29
CA LYS A 107 -3.21 -15.57 0.95
C LYS A 107 -4.27 -15.75 -0.15
N ALA A 108 -5.37 -15.00 -0.08
CA ALA A 108 -6.45 -15.09 -1.06
C ALA A 108 -5.99 -14.63 -2.46
N ILE A 109 -5.27 -13.51 -2.54
CA ILE A 109 -4.79 -12.97 -3.83
C ILE A 109 -3.57 -13.73 -4.39
N THR A 110 -2.82 -14.43 -3.54
CA THR A 110 -1.72 -15.31 -3.99
C THR A 110 -2.24 -16.64 -4.54
N ASN A 111 -3.47 -17.04 -4.20
CA ASN A 111 -4.05 -18.23 -4.78
C ASN A 111 -4.09 -18.14 -6.32
N PRO A 112 -3.61 -19.16 -7.08
CA PRO A 112 -3.60 -19.12 -8.55
C PRO A 112 -4.96 -18.81 -9.19
N LYS A 113 -6.06 -19.17 -8.53
CA LYS A 113 -7.43 -18.87 -9.00
C LYS A 113 -7.73 -17.36 -8.99
N ALA A 114 -6.99 -16.56 -8.22
CA ALA A 114 -7.16 -15.11 -8.15
C ALA A 114 -6.46 -14.36 -9.29
N GLY A 115 -5.60 -14.99 -10.08
CA GLY A 115 -4.81 -14.35 -11.13
C GLY A 115 -5.62 -13.47 -12.08
N LYS A 116 -6.84 -13.92 -12.45
CA LYS A 116 -7.74 -13.12 -13.30
C LYS A 116 -8.22 -11.81 -12.64
N LEU A 117 -8.30 -11.75 -11.33
CA LEU A 117 -8.68 -10.54 -10.59
C LEU A 117 -7.53 -9.53 -10.53
N LEU A 118 -6.29 -10.03 -10.59
CA LEU A 118 -5.06 -9.25 -10.51
C LEU A 118 -4.55 -8.82 -11.89
N THR A 119 -5.32 -9.08 -12.94
CA THR A 119 -4.96 -8.75 -14.33
C THR A 119 -6.02 -7.83 -14.93
N ASN A 120 -5.58 -6.79 -15.63
CA ASN A 120 -6.42 -5.91 -16.44
C ASN A 120 -5.67 -5.52 -17.72
N GLY A 121 -6.13 -6.05 -18.87
CA GLY A 121 -5.41 -5.92 -20.12
C GLY A 121 -3.99 -6.49 -20.03
N ASN A 122 -3.00 -5.66 -20.33
CA ASN A 122 -1.57 -6.03 -20.26
C ASN A 122 -0.95 -5.81 -18.87
N TYR A 123 -1.69 -5.30 -17.91
CA TYR A 123 -1.17 -5.05 -16.55
C TYR A 123 -1.53 -6.19 -15.61
N GLU A 124 -0.56 -6.61 -14.80
CA GLU A 124 -0.75 -7.61 -13.76
C GLU A 124 -0.12 -7.16 -12.44
N ILE A 125 -0.88 -7.23 -11.34
CA ILE A 125 -0.31 -7.11 -10.00
C ILE A 125 0.41 -8.42 -9.66
N VAL A 126 1.72 -8.34 -9.65
CA VAL A 126 2.61 -9.47 -9.36
C VAL A 126 3.07 -9.50 -7.91
N GLY A 127 2.74 -8.46 -7.12
CA GLY A 127 3.06 -8.42 -5.70
C GLY A 127 2.27 -7.37 -4.95
N SER A 128 1.91 -7.66 -3.70
CA SER A 128 1.28 -6.71 -2.78
C SER A 128 1.99 -6.77 -1.42
N PHE A 129 2.34 -5.60 -0.90
CA PHE A 129 3.14 -5.42 0.31
C PHE A 129 2.36 -4.56 1.31
N PRO A 130 1.96 -5.09 2.46
CA PRO A 130 1.37 -4.27 3.52
C PRO A 130 2.45 -3.38 4.15
N VAL A 131 2.20 -2.09 4.19
CA VAL A 131 3.11 -1.10 4.81
C VAL A 131 2.76 -0.86 6.28
N GLY A 132 1.57 -1.28 6.68
CA GLY A 132 1.04 -1.11 8.02
C GLY A 132 -0.28 -0.36 8.06
N GLY A 133 -0.82 -0.18 9.27
CA GLY A 133 -2.02 0.61 9.48
C GLY A 133 -1.77 2.10 9.28
N VAL A 134 -2.71 2.78 8.63
CA VAL A 134 -2.73 4.24 8.52
C VAL A 134 -3.45 4.81 9.74
N TYR A 135 -2.79 5.71 10.46
CA TYR A 135 -3.30 6.41 11.63
C TYR A 135 -3.43 7.91 11.33
N LEU A 136 -4.24 8.61 12.11
CA LEU A 136 -4.35 10.07 12.02
C LEU A 136 -3.35 10.72 12.99
N PHE A 137 -2.34 11.37 12.43
CA PHE A 137 -1.42 12.25 13.14
C PHE A 137 -2.08 13.62 13.23
N VAL A 138 -2.18 14.18 14.42
CA VAL A 138 -2.83 15.47 14.69
C VAL A 138 -1.86 16.43 15.38
N ASN A 139 -1.86 17.69 14.98
CA ASN A 139 -0.99 18.72 15.60
C ASN A 139 -1.53 19.22 16.96
N ASP A 140 -2.77 18.87 17.29
CA ASP A 140 -3.42 19.11 18.58
C ASP A 140 -4.16 17.85 19.02
N ARG A 141 -3.82 17.31 20.18
CA ARG A 141 -4.41 16.07 20.72
C ARG A 141 -5.87 16.17 21.12
N ASN A 142 -6.43 17.40 21.19
CA ASN A 142 -7.86 17.61 21.36
C ASN A 142 -8.67 17.25 20.10
N ILE A 143 -7.99 17.03 18.96
CA ILE A 143 -8.60 16.49 17.74
C ILE A 143 -8.61 14.96 17.88
N ASP A 144 -9.52 14.40 18.67
CA ASP A 144 -9.54 12.97 19.04
C ASP A 144 -10.79 12.22 18.59
N SER A 145 -11.74 12.92 17.98
CA SER A 145 -13.02 12.37 17.52
C SER A 145 -13.43 12.93 16.16
N ILE A 146 -14.35 12.26 15.46
CA ILE A 146 -14.85 12.70 14.14
C ILE A 146 -15.47 14.10 14.23
N GLY A 147 -16.13 14.44 15.34
CA GLY A 147 -16.74 15.75 15.54
C GLY A 147 -15.73 16.90 15.49
N GLU A 148 -14.51 16.65 15.97
CA GLU A 148 -13.43 17.63 16.01
C GLU A 148 -12.72 17.82 14.65
N PHE A 149 -13.03 16.99 13.64
CA PHE A 149 -12.43 17.11 12.32
C PHE A 149 -13.03 18.23 11.49
N SER A 150 -14.23 18.70 11.85
CA SER A 150 -14.91 19.78 11.12
C SER A 150 -14.07 21.06 11.09
N GLY A 151 -13.88 21.62 9.90
CA GLY A 151 -13.07 22.82 9.67
C GLY A 151 -11.56 22.62 9.76
N LYS A 152 -11.05 21.45 10.19
CA LYS A 152 -9.62 21.17 10.23
C LYS A 152 -9.05 20.94 8.85
N LYS A 153 -7.78 21.30 8.66
CA LYS A 153 -7.02 21.07 7.43
C LYS A 153 -6.50 19.64 7.41
N VAL A 154 -7.00 18.82 6.49
CA VAL A 154 -6.62 17.41 6.37
C VAL A 154 -5.80 17.21 5.10
N SER A 155 -4.64 16.55 5.24
CA SER A 155 -3.84 16.13 4.11
C SER A 155 -4.59 15.09 3.28
N ILE A 156 -4.69 15.34 1.97
CA ILE A 156 -5.15 14.34 1.01
C ILE A 156 -4.10 14.15 -0.07
N LEU A 157 -3.89 12.93 -0.52
CA LEU A 157 -3.07 12.69 -1.71
C LEU A 157 -3.85 13.02 -2.97
N ASN A 158 -3.20 13.69 -3.93
CA ASN A 158 -3.86 14.26 -5.11
C ASN A 158 -4.72 13.27 -5.91
N ASP A 159 -4.39 12.01 -5.93
CA ASP A 159 -5.07 10.99 -6.73
C ASP A 159 -5.85 9.99 -5.85
N ASP A 160 -6.16 10.36 -4.59
CA ASP A 160 -6.89 9.52 -3.65
C ASP A 160 -8.34 9.99 -3.45
N PRO A 161 -9.31 9.42 -4.18
CA PRO A 161 -10.73 9.76 -4.02
C PRO A 161 -11.28 9.37 -2.66
N GLN A 162 -10.67 8.40 -1.95
CA GLN A 162 -11.12 7.98 -0.64
C GLN A 162 -10.82 9.06 0.40
N SER A 163 -9.61 9.64 0.40
CA SER A 163 -9.23 10.74 1.28
C SER A 163 -10.09 11.99 1.02
N LEU A 164 -10.39 12.29 -0.24
CA LEU A 164 -11.28 13.40 -0.59
C LEU A 164 -12.70 13.15 -0.06
N ARG A 165 -13.22 11.93 -0.22
CA ARG A 165 -14.54 11.57 0.31
C ARG A 165 -14.56 11.64 1.84
N PHE A 166 -13.51 11.16 2.49
CA PHE A 166 -13.34 11.27 3.93
C PHE A 166 -13.46 12.72 4.40
N THR A 167 -12.66 13.63 3.85
CA THR A 167 -12.64 15.05 4.24
C THR A 167 -13.99 15.73 4.02
N ASN A 168 -14.65 15.46 2.89
CA ASN A 168 -15.96 16.04 2.60
C ASN A 168 -17.04 15.57 3.58
N MET A 169 -17.03 14.29 3.97
CA MET A 169 -18.05 13.75 4.87
C MET A 169 -17.90 14.23 6.32
N VAL A 170 -16.69 14.57 6.76
CA VAL A 170 -16.44 15.11 8.11
C VAL A 170 -16.47 16.64 8.16
N GLY A 171 -16.68 17.31 7.01
CA GLY A 171 -16.65 18.77 6.95
C GLY A 171 -15.28 19.39 7.15
N SER A 172 -14.20 18.64 6.86
CA SER A 172 -12.82 19.13 6.90
C SER A 172 -12.46 19.91 5.65
N SER A 173 -11.38 20.68 5.74
CA SER A 173 -10.78 21.40 4.61
C SER A 173 -9.66 20.55 3.99
N PRO A 174 -9.82 20.00 2.78
CA PRO A 174 -8.78 19.20 2.16
C PRO A 174 -7.58 20.06 1.74
N VAL A 175 -6.38 19.61 2.08
CA VAL A 175 -5.11 20.17 1.61
C VAL A 175 -4.44 19.15 0.71
N SER A 176 -4.38 19.45 -0.59
CA SER A 176 -3.77 18.57 -1.59
C SER A 176 -2.26 18.47 -1.38
N THR A 177 -1.77 17.23 -1.27
CA THR A 177 -0.37 16.92 -1.06
C THR A 177 0.09 15.78 -1.99
N THR A 178 1.39 15.59 -2.02
CA THR A 178 2.05 14.42 -2.59
C THR A 178 2.81 13.69 -1.48
N LEU A 179 3.29 12.49 -1.74
CA LEU A 179 4.16 11.76 -0.81
C LEU A 179 5.52 12.45 -0.58
N THR A 180 5.87 13.44 -1.40
CA THR A 180 7.08 14.27 -1.21
C THR A 180 6.83 15.57 -0.45
N THR A 181 5.58 16.02 -0.33
CA THR A 181 5.25 17.32 0.26
C THR A 181 4.46 17.26 1.55
N PHE A 182 3.76 16.13 1.81
CA PHE A 182 2.82 16.01 2.95
C PHE A 182 3.47 16.26 4.30
N SER A 183 4.68 15.74 4.51
CA SER A 183 5.39 15.86 5.78
C SER A 183 5.82 17.31 6.06
N GLY A 184 6.36 18.00 5.05
CA GLY A 184 6.72 19.42 5.17
C GLY A 184 5.51 20.29 5.50
N GLN A 185 4.36 20.02 4.89
CA GLN A 185 3.11 20.74 5.19
C GLN A 185 2.65 20.51 6.64
N PHE A 186 2.72 19.26 7.13
CA PHE A 186 2.38 18.93 8.51
C PHE A 186 3.39 19.50 9.51
N ASN A 187 4.69 19.32 9.27
CA ASN A 187 5.75 19.78 10.15
C ASN A 187 5.80 21.31 10.31
N ASN A 188 5.31 22.05 9.29
CA ASN A 188 5.22 23.51 9.31
C ASN A 188 3.84 24.03 9.80
N GLY A 189 2.94 23.16 10.24
CA GLY A 189 1.62 23.53 10.78
C GLY A 189 0.59 23.98 9.73
N ASN A 190 0.84 23.71 8.43
CA ASN A 190 -0.13 24.00 7.36
C ASN A 190 -1.26 22.96 7.26
N ILE A 191 -1.11 21.83 7.92
CA ILE A 191 -2.04 20.71 8.01
C ILE A 191 -2.27 20.40 9.48
N ASP A 192 -3.53 20.20 9.88
CA ASP A 192 -3.90 19.84 11.24
C ASP A 192 -3.95 18.32 11.43
N ILE A 193 -4.39 17.59 10.40
CA ILE A 193 -4.60 16.14 10.42
C ILE A 193 -3.87 15.52 9.23
N LEU A 194 -2.96 14.59 9.50
CA LEU A 194 -2.19 13.86 8.51
C LEU A 194 -2.43 12.35 8.62
N PRO A 195 -3.12 11.70 7.67
CA PRO A 195 -3.13 10.24 7.58
C PRO A 195 -1.72 9.72 7.20
N ALA A 196 -1.12 8.89 8.06
CA ALA A 196 0.19 8.32 7.79
C ALA A 196 0.39 6.94 8.41
N VAL A 197 1.32 6.17 7.86
CA VAL A 197 1.79 4.90 8.42
C VAL A 197 2.90 5.15 9.46
N PRO A 198 3.10 4.28 10.47
CA PRO A 198 4.09 4.49 11.52
C PRO A 198 5.52 4.72 11.03
N ILE A 199 5.96 4.06 9.96
CA ILE A 199 7.31 4.25 9.41
C ILE A 199 7.58 5.71 8.98
N ALA A 200 6.52 6.46 8.64
CA ALA A 200 6.63 7.86 8.27
C ALA A 200 7.08 8.75 9.44
N TYR A 201 6.86 8.32 10.70
CA TYR A 201 7.20 9.08 11.89
C TYR A 201 8.68 9.48 11.92
N ASN A 202 9.59 8.53 11.71
CA ASN A 202 11.03 8.80 11.67
C ASN A 202 11.51 9.21 10.28
N VAL A 203 11.07 8.53 9.22
CA VAL A 203 11.55 8.79 7.84
C VAL A 203 11.27 10.23 7.39
N PHE A 204 10.14 10.79 7.82
CA PHE A 204 9.71 12.16 7.47
C PHE A 204 9.68 13.12 8.66
N GLU A 205 10.29 12.72 9.78
CA GLU A 205 10.40 13.55 10.99
C GLU A 205 9.03 14.11 11.48
N LEU A 206 7.95 13.30 11.37
CA LEU A 206 6.58 13.76 11.71
C LEU A 206 6.45 14.19 13.18
N TYR A 207 7.40 13.80 14.06
CA TYR A 207 7.47 14.27 15.44
C TYR A 207 7.58 15.80 15.53
N ARG A 208 8.09 16.48 14.49
CA ARG A 208 8.15 17.96 14.45
C ARG A 208 6.75 18.57 14.35
N GLY A 209 5.89 18.01 13.49
CA GLY A 209 4.50 18.45 13.35
C GLY A 209 3.63 18.10 14.56
N LEU A 210 3.92 16.98 15.24
CA LEU A 210 3.27 16.62 16.49
C LEU A 210 3.65 17.60 17.62
N GLY A 211 4.93 17.99 17.68
CA GLY A 211 5.42 18.86 18.75
C GLY A 211 5.10 18.33 20.15
N GLU A 212 4.76 19.24 21.06
CA GLU A 212 4.36 18.89 22.43
C GLU A 212 2.85 18.66 22.60
N LYS A 213 2.04 19.25 21.74
CA LYS A 213 0.57 19.27 21.84
C LYS A 213 -0.11 18.21 21.00
N GLY A 214 0.57 17.70 19.99
CA GLY A 214 0.00 16.75 19.05
C GLY A 214 -0.12 15.34 19.58
N GLY A 215 -0.70 14.48 18.74
CA GLY A 215 -0.87 13.07 19.05
C GLY A 215 -1.20 12.24 17.80
N ILE A 216 -1.41 10.96 18.03
CA ILE A 216 -1.75 9.97 17.01
C ILE A 216 -2.96 9.21 17.51
N ILE A 217 -4.07 9.29 16.83
CA ILE A 217 -5.30 8.57 17.17
C ILE A 217 -5.04 7.08 17.02
N ASP A 218 -5.15 6.29 18.12
CA ASP A 218 -4.86 4.85 18.10
C ASP A 218 -6.04 4.04 17.49
N GLU A 219 -6.48 4.50 16.32
CA GLU A 219 -7.43 3.79 15.47
C GLU A 219 -6.98 3.84 14.03
N LYS A 220 -6.95 2.69 13.38
CA LYS A 220 -6.54 2.58 11.98
C LYS A 220 -7.68 2.99 11.06
N LEU A 221 -7.39 3.83 10.08
CA LEU A 221 -8.32 4.10 8.99
C LEU A 221 -8.39 2.90 8.02
N PHE A 222 -7.25 2.37 7.64
CA PHE A 222 -7.08 1.24 6.75
C PHE A 222 -5.65 0.69 6.86
N PHE A 223 -5.36 -0.41 6.18
CA PHE A 223 -3.99 -0.89 5.98
C PHE A 223 -3.48 -0.46 4.62
N ALA A 224 -2.40 0.32 4.62
CA ALA A 224 -1.75 0.75 3.38
C ALA A 224 -1.05 -0.41 2.69
N MET A 225 -1.18 -0.44 1.37
CA MET A 225 -0.53 -1.43 0.50
C MET A 225 0.31 -0.71 -0.55
N MET A 226 1.50 -1.25 -0.80
CA MET A 226 2.28 -0.98 -1.99
C MET A 226 2.20 -2.19 -2.92
N GLN A 227 2.30 -1.98 -4.23
CA GLN A 227 2.11 -3.06 -5.19
C GLN A 227 3.14 -3.01 -6.32
N LEU A 228 3.57 -4.19 -6.77
CA LEU A 228 4.32 -4.39 -8.00
C LEU A 228 3.33 -4.66 -9.14
N VAL A 229 3.37 -3.82 -10.16
CA VAL A 229 2.61 -3.98 -11.40
C VAL A 229 3.58 -4.27 -12.54
N SER A 230 3.32 -5.30 -13.33
CA SER A 230 4.12 -5.66 -14.50
C SER A 230 3.37 -5.44 -15.82
N HIS A 231 4.12 -5.22 -16.89
CA HIS A 231 3.65 -5.48 -18.26
C HIS A 231 3.69 -6.99 -18.47
N LYS A 232 2.51 -7.61 -18.51
CA LYS A 232 2.36 -9.07 -18.53
C LYS A 232 3.03 -9.74 -19.74
N ASP A 233 2.98 -9.13 -20.89
CA ASP A 233 3.57 -9.61 -22.16
C ASP A 233 5.10 -9.64 -22.15
N ARG A 234 5.73 -8.99 -21.18
CA ARG A 234 7.17 -8.95 -21.02
C ARG A 234 7.75 -10.08 -20.16
N PHE A 235 6.92 -10.98 -19.68
CA PHE A 235 7.31 -12.04 -18.75
C PHE A 235 6.71 -13.38 -19.15
N SER A 236 7.32 -14.47 -18.65
CA SER A 236 6.76 -15.81 -18.77
C SER A 236 5.39 -15.88 -18.08
N ALA A 237 4.53 -16.78 -18.54
CA ALA A 237 3.16 -16.96 -18.00
C ALA A 237 3.11 -17.23 -16.49
N ASN A 238 4.19 -17.75 -15.90
CA ASN A 238 4.27 -18.09 -14.49
C ASN A 238 4.87 -16.99 -13.61
N PHE A 239 5.43 -15.94 -14.21
CA PHE A 239 6.16 -14.91 -13.45
C PHE A 239 5.33 -14.26 -12.35
N GLY A 240 4.09 -13.85 -12.68
CA GLY A 240 3.23 -13.20 -11.69
C GLY A 240 2.94 -14.10 -10.49
N GLN A 241 2.70 -15.39 -10.71
CA GLN A 241 2.48 -16.35 -9.62
C GLN A 241 3.76 -16.56 -8.80
N GLN A 242 4.90 -16.77 -9.45
CA GLN A 242 6.20 -16.95 -8.77
C GLN A 242 6.55 -15.74 -7.89
N MET A 243 6.28 -14.53 -8.37
CA MET A 243 6.51 -13.30 -7.61
C MET A 243 5.58 -13.20 -6.40
N ARG A 244 4.27 -13.46 -6.56
CA ARG A 244 3.30 -13.45 -5.45
C ARG A 244 3.65 -14.49 -4.38
N ASP A 245 4.05 -15.71 -4.77
CA ASP A 245 4.48 -16.76 -3.85
C ASP A 245 5.75 -16.34 -3.08
N TYR A 246 6.71 -15.73 -3.76
CA TYR A 246 7.92 -15.21 -3.12
C TYR A 246 7.59 -14.13 -2.09
N ILE A 247 6.72 -13.17 -2.43
CA ILE A 247 6.34 -12.09 -1.51
C ILE A 247 5.59 -12.65 -0.31
N LEU A 248 4.67 -13.59 -0.51
CA LEU A 248 3.96 -14.25 0.57
C LEU A 248 4.94 -14.99 1.53
N SER A 249 6.02 -15.57 0.99
CA SER A 249 7.05 -16.21 1.81
C SER A 249 7.84 -15.23 2.69
N ARG A 250 7.84 -13.92 2.34
CA ARG A 250 8.52 -12.86 3.08
C ARG A 250 7.58 -12.07 4.00
N LEU A 251 6.35 -12.53 4.18
CA LEU A 251 5.32 -11.78 4.90
C LEU A 251 5.71 -11.47 6.35
N ASN A 252 6.38 -12.38 7.03
CA ASN A 252 6.85 -12.16 8.41
C ASN A 252 7.87 -11.02 8.50
N ASP A 253 8.77 -10.89 7.52
CA ASP A 253 9.75 -9.79 7.48
C ASP A 253 9.06 -8.46 7.25
N ILE A 254 8.00 -8.45 6.40
CA ILE A 254 7.20 -7.25 6.11
C ILE A 254 6.44 -6.80 7.37
N HIS A 255 5.79 -7.72 8.07
CA HIS A 255 5.09 -7.41 9.33
C HIS A 255 6.05 -6.93 10.40
N LYS A 256 7.24 -7.55 10.50
CA LYS A 256 8.26 -7.11 11.44
C LYS A 256 8.63 -5.65 11.22
N LEU A 257 8.88 -5.24 9.98
CA LEU A 257 9.21 -3.85 9.63
C LEU A 257 8.09 -2.87 10.05
N ALA A 258 6.83 -3.21 9.79
CA ALA A 258 5.69 -2.38 10.16
C ALA A 258 5.53 -2.26 11.68
N ASN A 259 5.70 -3.36 12.42
CA ASN A 259 5.55 -3.42 13.87
C ASN A 259 6.71 -2.73 14.59
N ASP A 260 7.95 -2.93 14.12
CA ASP A 260 9.13 -2.23 14.66
C ASP A 260 8.94 -0.71 14.52
N SER A 261 8.50 -0.25 13.34
CA SER A 261 8.24 1.18 13.11
C SER A 261 7.15 1.77 14.03
N LYS A 262 6.11 0.99 14.36
CA LYS A 262 5.10 1.42 15.34
C LYS A 262 5.68 1.49 16.75
N ALA A 263 6.53 0.53 17.13
CA ALA A 263 7.16 0.48 18.46
C ALA A 263 8.15 1.63 18.70
N GLU A 264 8.71 2.21 17.65
CA GLU A 264 9.60 3.38 17.74
C GLU A 264 8.89 4.68 18.12
N ILE A 265 7.55 4.75 17.96
CA ILE A 265 6.77 5.93 18.31
C ILE A 265 6.59 5.99 19.83
N PRO A 266 7.05 7.06 20.52
CA PRO A 266 6.89 7.20 21.97
C PRO A 266 5.43 7.11 22.40
N SER A 267 5.17 6.37 23.48
CA SER A 267 3.81 6.12 24.00
C SER A 267 3.01 7.38 24.32
N LYS A 268 3.68 8.48 24.66
CA LYS A 268 3.05 9.79 24.96
C LYS A 268 2.25 10.38 23.81
N TYR A 269 2.58 9.99 22.55
CA TYR A 269 1.87 10.52 21.37
C TYR A 269 0.57 9.77 21.09
N TRP A 270 0.40 8.52 21.55
CA TRP A 270 -0.80 7.76 21.27
C TRP A 270 -2.00 8.29 22.08
N ILE A 271 -3.08 8.61 21.37
CA ILE A 271 -4.36 9.05 21.91
C ILE A 271 -5.29 7.84 21.96
N LYS A 272 -5.63 7.40 23.17
CA LYS A 272 -6.60 6.32 23.35
C LYS A 272 -7.99 6.79 22.96
N THR A 273 -8.62 6.06 22.09
CA THR A 273 -9.96 6.33 21.59
C THR A 273 -11.01 5.73 22.51
N SER A 274 -12.09 6.47 22.80
CA SER A 274 -13.25 5.91 23.51
C SER A 274 -13.97 4.87 22.64
N ASP A 275 -14.73 3.98 23.25
CA ASP A 275 -15.51 2.99 22.48
C ASP A 275 -16.59 3.64 21.62
N GLU A 276 -17.13 4.78 22.05
CA GLU A 276 -18.04 5.59 21.25
C GLU A 276 -17.37 6.14 19.98
N THR A 277 -16.17 6.71 20.12
CA THR A 277 -15.38 7.20 18.97
C THR A 277 -15.01 6.06 18.03
N LYS A 278 -14.61 4.88 18.54
CA LYS A 278 -14.33 3.70 17.72
C LYS A 278 -15.55 3.28 16.89
N PHE A 279 -16.70 3.18 17.55
CA PHE A 279 -17.95 2.83 16.87
C PHE A 279 -18.31 3.84 15.78
N ALA A 280 -18.21 5.13 16.08
CA ALA A 280 -18.48 6.20 15.11
C ALA A 280 -17.51 6.13 13.91
N LEU A 281 -16.21 5.90 14.16
CA LEU A 281 -15.21 5.73 13.10
C LEU A 281 -15.47 4.49 12.24
N GLU A 282 -15.86 3.37 12.83
CA GLU A 282 -16.16 2.15 12.07
C GLU A 282 -17.37 2.34 11.14
N LYS A 283 -18.45 2.94 11.66
CA LYS A 283 -19.61 3.26 10.83
C LYS A 283 -19.25 4.24 9.71
N PHE A 284 -18.50 5.25 10.01
CA PHE A 284 -18.04 6.25 9.05
C PHE A 284 -17.19 5.63 7.93
N LYS A 285 -16.22 4.77 8.29
CA LYS A 285 -15.43 4.00 7.32
C LYS A 285 -16.30 3.12 6.43
N GLN A 286 -17.35 2.51 6.98
CA GLN A 286 -18.32 1.72 6.20
C GLN A 286 -19.08 2.61 5.21
N ASP A 287 -19.59 3.76 5.64
CA ASP A 287 -20.35 4.67 4.80
C ASP A 287 -19.51 5.19 3.62
N ILE A 288 -18.23 5.51 3.84
CA ILE A 288 -17.28 5.85 2.77
C ILE A 288 -17.15 4.70 1.76
N ARG A 289 -16.90 3.46 2.22
CA ARG A 289 -16.74 2.31 1.32
C ARG A 289 -17.98 2.09 0.45
N LEU A 290 -19.18 2.20 1.06
CA LEU A 290 -20.43 2.01 0.35
C LEU A 290 -20.65 3.10 -0.70
N ALA A 291 -20.41 4.37 -0.35
CA ALA A 291 -20.50 5.47 -1.29
C ALA A 291 -19.56 5.30 -2.50
N LEU A 292 -18.28 5.00 -2.24
CA LEU A 292 -17.29 4.81 -3.30
C LEU A 292 -17.55 3.55 -4.16
N ARG A 293 -18.15 2.51 -3.58
CA ARG A 293 -18.63 1.33 -4.31
C ARG A 293 -19.75 1.71 -5.28
N ASP A 294 -20.72 2.48 -4.80
CA ASP A 294 -21.91 2.83 -5.57
C ASP A 294 -21.60 3.84 -6.68
N GLU A 295 -20.59 4.68 -6.45
CA GLU A 295 -19.99 5.58 -7.46
C GLU A 295 -19.10 4.83 -8.48
N GLY A 296 -18.84 3.54 -8.29
CA GLY A 296 -17.99 2.74 -9.18
C GLY A 296 -16.48 3.03 -9.05
N ILE A 297 -16.07 3.77 -8.02
CA ILE A 297 -14.66 4.12 -7.77
C ILE A 297 -13.89 2.92 -7.22
N LEU A 298 -14.51 2.13 -6.32
CA LEU A 298 -13.91 0.91 -5.77
C LEU A 298 -14.46 -0.35 -6.43
N ASP A 299 -13.58 -1.28 -6.78
CA ASP A 299 -13.95 -2.55 -7.39
C ASP A 299 -14.81 -3.39 -6.43
N ARG A 300 -16.03 -3.72 -6.86
CA ARG A 300 -17.01 -4.47 -6.05
C ARG A 300 -16.52 -5.86 -5.66
N ARG A 301 -15.69 -6.51 -6.49
CA ARG A 301 -15.16 -7.86 -6.21
C ARG A 301 -14.13 -7.81 -5.09
N ALA A 302 -13.27 -6.78 -5.08
CA ALA A 302 -12.33 -6.53 -4.01
C ALA A 302 -13.07 -6.24 -2.70
N LEU A 303 -14.06 -5.36 -2.72
CA LEU A 303 -14.88 -5.05 -1.54
C LEU A 303 -15.62 -6.28 -1.00
N LYS A 304 -16.09 -7.18 -1.88
CA LYS A 304 -16.71 -8.45 -1.47
C LYS A 304 -15.71 -9.39 -0.80
N LEU A 305 -14.47 -9.46 -1.29
CA LEU A 305 -13.40 -10.21 -0.64
C LEU A 305 -13.12 -9.65 0.76
N LEU A 306 -12.91 -8.34 0.86
CA LEU A 306 -12.63 -7.66 2.12
C LEU A 306 -13.77 -7.81 3.13
N TRP A 307 -15.03 -7.72 2.68
CA TRP A 307 -16.20 -7.96 3.50
C TRP A 307 -16.24 -9.39 4.07
N LYS A 308 -16.00 -10.41 3.24
CA LYS A 308 -15.95 -11.81 3.69
C LYS A 308 -14.89 -12.02 4.76
N ILE A 309 -13.71 -11.40 4.60
CA ILE A 309 -12.61 -11.52 5.55
C ILE A 309 -12.98 -10.82 6.86
N ARG A 310 -13.48 -9.59 6.83
CA ARG A 310 -13.93 -8.89 8.05
C ARG A 310 -15.00 -9.66 8.80
N CYS A 311 -16.00 -10.18 8.09
CA CYS A 311 -17.07 -10.95 8.72
C CYS A 311 -16.60 -12.30 9.23
N SER A 312 -15.54 -12.89 8.68
CA SER A 312 -14.94 -14.12 9.25
C SER A 312 -14.14 -13.83 10.53
N GLU A 313 -13.64 -12.61 10.70
CA GLU A 313 -12.93 -12.20 11.92
C GLU A 313 -13.87 -11.72 13.02
N ASP A 314 -14.96 -11.07 12.64
CA ASP A 314 -15.92 -10.51 13.58
C ASP A 314 -17.34 -10.55 12.99
N HIS A 315 -18.08 -11.62 13.36
CA HIS A 315 -19.47 -11.84 12.95
C HIS A 315 -20.46 -10.85 13.57
N SER A 316 -20.07 -10.14 14.64
CA SER A 316 -20.95 -9.18 15.33
C SER A 316 -21.13 -7.84 14.60
N ARG A 317 -20.33 -7.58 13.58
CA ARG A 317 -20.39 -6.36 12.78
C ARG A 317 -21.75 -6.24 12.08
N SER A 318 -22.34 -5.05 12.11
CA SER A 318 -23.66 -4.78 11.50
C SER A 318 -23.71 -5.14 10.00
N GLU A 319 -22.60 -5.01 9.28
CA GLU A 319 -22.48 -5.37 7.86
C GLU A 319 -22.48 -6.90 7.59
N CYS A 320 -22.39 -7.72 8.63
CA CYS A 320 -22.28 -9.19 8.54
C CYS A 320 -23.59 -9.94 8.84
N SER A 321 -24.60 -9.22 9.28
CA SER A 321 -25.89 -9.79 9.71
C SER A 321 -26.89 -10.03 8.57
N ASN A 322 -26.48 -9.88 7.28
CA ASN A 322 -27.33 -10.04 6.09
C ASN A 322 -26.89 -11.22 5.22
#